data_94a7f0214ac5db4ecc579ba4f30e345f
#
_entry.id   94a7f0214ac5db4ecc579ba4f30e345f
#
_cell.length_a   1.000
_cell.length_b   1.000
_cell.length_c   1.000
_cell.angle_alpha   90.00
_cell.angle_beta   90.00
_cell.angle_gamma   90.00
#
_symmetry.space_group_name_H-M   'P 1'
#
loop_
_entity.id
_entity.type
_entity.pdbx_description
1 polymer ?
#
loop_
_entity_poly.entity_id
_entity_poly.type
_entity_poly.pdbx_seq_one_letter_code
_entity_poly.pdbx_strand_id
1 'polypeptide(L)'
;MSLQGPIVIVADTPSGELNKILGAAGVFPIVEASWADAPTAFVSVKPSAVLIAQPGRPTSDANARMLCLQIATASGPMVPVIACSGEDGAPPIPIALTLDPDATIDRLITRLRGALRVRALHATVLRRIESFGSEHGKLPELPIGDALEDATTMIVGRGPLYPALSTAIGERMGMLGALSVETAAKHLNSRDIDCIVIGDGLNPPAIEAFLNALATDDRFRALPVALIGQTGIDVPADLIEHLPNLDRIDGTPYHLVAR
;
A
#
# COMPACT_ATOMS: atom_id res chain seq x y z
N MET A 1 -8.57 -14.79 10.37
CA MET A 1 -7.51 -14.16 11.20
C MET A 1 -8.12 -12.96 11.88
N SER A 2 -8.02 -12.82 13.22
CA SER A 2 -8.46 -11.60 13.87
C SER A 2 -7.44 -10.51 13.59
N LEU A 3 -7.93 -9.31 13.22
CA LEU A 3 -7.11 -8.12 13.04
C LEU A 3 -6.72 -7.61 14.44
N GLN A 4 -5.60 -8.08 14.97
CA GLN A 4 -5.16 -7.78 16.32
C GLN A 4 -4.32 -6.52 16.37
N GLY A 5 -4.65 -5.69 17.35
CA GLY A 5 -3.87 -4.54 17.74
C GLY A 5 -4.70 -3.26 17.75
N PRO A 6 -4.31 -2.26 18.55
CA PRO A 6 -5.03 -0.99 18.56
C PRO A 6 -4.88 -0.29 17.19
N ILE A 7 -6.01 0.16 16.66
CA ILE A 7 -6.09 1.00 15.47
C ILE A 7 -6.49 2.41 15.91
N VAL A 8 -5.75 3.41 15.48
CA VAL A 8 -6.14 4.81 15.67
C VAL A 8 -6.82 5.30 14.39
N ILE A 9 -8.03 5.79 14.53
CA ILE A 9 -8.78 6.46 13.45
C ILE A 9 -8.66 7.96 13.67
N VAL A 10 -8.12 8.65 12.68
CA VAL A 10 -8.02 10.11 12.69
C VAL A 10 -9.18 10.68 11.86
N ALA A 11 -10.07 11.42 12.50
CA ALA A 11 -11.22 12.05 11.87
C ALA A 11 -11.63 13.31 12.66
N ASP A 12 -12.08 14.36 11.96
CA ASP A 12 -12.60 15.57 12.62
C ASP A 12 -13.99 15.33 13.21
N THR A 13 -14.75 14.43 12.62
CA THR A 13 -16.07 13.99 13.12
C THR A 13 -16.05 12.50 13.38
N PRO A 14 -16.57 12.06 14.56
CA PRO A 14 -16.62 10.64 14.88
C PRO A 14 -17.36 9.83 13.81
N SER A 15 -16.72 8.78 13.33
CA SER A 15 -17.28 7.89 12.32
C SER A 15 -17.83 6.60 12.96
N GLY A 16 -18.96 6.74 13.69
CA GLY A 16 -19.58 5.60 14.37
C GLY A 16 -19.97 4.43 13.45
N GLU A 17 -20.17 4.70 12.18
CA GLU A 17 -20.43 3.66 11.18
C GLU A 17 -19.16 2.87 10.84
N LEU A 18 -18.06 3.55 10.58
CA LEU A 18 -16.76 2.93 10.33
C LEU A 18 -16.32 2.07 11.52
N ASN A 19 -16.52 2.56 12.75
CA ASN A 19 -16.24 1.80 13.97
C ASN A 19 -17.03 0.51 14.09
N LYS A 20 -18.33 0.56 13.78
CA LYS A 20 -19.19 -0.65 13.77
C LYS A 20 -18.69 -1.68 12.75
N ILE A 21 -18.35 -1.22 11.57
CA ILE A 21 -17.91 -2.08 10.48
C ILE A 21 -16.56 -2.72 10.78
N LEU A 22 -15.58 -1.91 11.22
CA LEU A 22 -14.28 -2.44 11.63
C LEU A 22 -14.42 -3.39 12.83
N GLY A 23 -15.28 -3.06 13.79
CA GLY A 23 -15.59 -3.93 14.90
C GLY A 23 -16.18 -5.27 14.47
N ALA A 24 -17.12 -5.26 13.52
CA ALA A 24 -17.69 -6.48 12.92
C ALA A 24 -16.64 -7.30 12.16
N ALA A 25 -15.65 -6.65 11.57
CA ALA A 25 -14.49 -7.30 10.93
C ALA A 25 -13.45 -7.83 11.91
N GLY A 26 -13.68 -7.70 13.22
CA GLY A 26 -12.79 -8.18 14.28
C GLY A 26 -11.58 -7.29 14.57
N VAL A 27 -11.68 -6.00 14.25
CA VAL A 27 -10.64 -5.00 14.54
C VAL A 27 -10.85 -4.46 15.98
N PHE A 28 -9.94 -4.77 16.89
CA PHE A 28 -9.99 -4.31 18.28
C PHE A 28 -8.58 -4.13 18.87
N PRO A 29 -8.40 -3.15 19.78
CA PRO A 29 -9.28 -2.01 20.06
C PRO A 29 -9.19 -0.92 18.98
N ILE A 30 -10.24 -0.11 18.88
CA ILE A 30 -10.31 1.06 18.01
C ILE A 30 -10.32 2.30 18.88
N VAL A 31 -9.50 3.28 18.55
CA VAL A 31 -9.42 4.58 19.22
C VAL A 31 -9.64 5.68 18.19
N GLU A 32 -10.67 6.48 18.34
CA GLU A 32 -10.88 7.67 17.52
C GLU A 32 -10.14 8.87 18.12
N ALA A 33 -9.52 9.66 17.26
CA ALA A 33 -8.84 10.89 17.63
C ALA A 33 -9.09 11.97 16.58
N SER A 34 -9.26 13.21 17.04
CA SER A 34 -9.23 14.36 16.15
C SER A 34 -7.81 14.61 15.61
N TRP A 35 -7.65 15.42 14.58
CA TRP A 35 -6.31 15.83 14.14
C TRP A 35 -5.49 16.52 15.25
N ALA A 36 -6.16 17.23 16.16
CA ALA A 36 -5.49 17.87 17.30
C ALA A 36 -4.93 16.84 18.29
N ASP A 37 -5.66 15.75 18.50
CA ASP A 37 -5.34 14.73 19.49
C ASP A 37 -4.53 13.57 18.90
N ALA A 38 -4.49 13.42 17.58
CA ALA A 38 -3.86 12.29 16.90
C ALA A 38 -2.39 12.06 17.31
N PRO A 39 -1.52 13.09 17.43
CA PRO A 39 -0.15 12.88 17.89
C PRO A 39 -0.10 12.30 19.32
N THR A 40 -0.94 12.79 20.23
CA THR A 40 -1.01 12.30 21.61
C THR A 40 -1.56 10.88 21.66
N ALA A 41 -2.63 10.60 20.89
CA ALA A 41 -3.21 9.28 20.78
C ALA A 41 -2.19 8.25 20.22
N PHE A 42 -1.41 8.63 19.20
CA PHE A 42 -0.37 7.77 18.63
C PHE A 42 0.64 7.32 19.68
N VAL A 43 1.15 8.26 20.49
CA VAL A 43 2.15 7.95 21.53
C VAL A 43 1.56 7.10 22.65
N SER A 44 0.35 7.42 23.10
CA SER A 44 -0.29 6.75 24.26
C SER A 44 -0.82 5.35 23.91
N VAL A 45 -1.40 5.20 22.72
CA VAL A 45 -2.04 3.95 22.25
C VAL A 45 -1.02 2.99 21.66
N LYS A 46 0.06 3.49 21.03
CA LYS A 46 1.03 2.71 20.24
C LYS A 46 0.34 1.83 19.22
N PRO A 47 -0.35 2.42 18.25
CA PRO A 47 -1.23 1.68 17.36
C PRO A 47 -0.50 0.72 16.44
N SER A 48 -1.21 -0.30 16.01
CA SER A 48 -0.75 -1.23 14.97
C SER A 48 -0.96 -0.69 13.56
N ALA A 49 -1.92 0.23 13.39
CA ALA A 49 -2.13 1.00 12.16
C ALA A 49 -2.85 2.32 12.49
N VAL A 50 -2.72 3.28 11.58
CA VAL A 50 -3.46 4.54 11.62
C VAL A 50 -4.35 4.61 10.38
N LEU A 51 -5.64 4.89 10.58
CA LEU A 51 -6.60 5.15 9.52
C LEU A 51 -6.96 6.63 9.52
N ILE A 52 -6.84 7.28 8.38
CA ILE A 52 -7.32 8.64 8.16
C ILE A 52 -8.65 8.53 7.43
N ALA A 53 -9.74 8.62 8.19
CA ALA A 53 -11.09 8.28 7.70
C ALA A 53 -11.71 9.39 6.84
N GLN A 54 -11.34 10.63 7.10
CA GLN A 54 -11.75 11.78 6.29
C GLN A 54 -10.53 12.64 6.03
N PRO A 55 -10.13 12.81 4.78
CA PRO A 55 -9.07 13.72 4.41
C PRO A 55 -9.58 15.17 4.36
N GLY A 56 -10.23 15.63 5.44
CA GLY A 56 -10.30 17.04 5.69
C GLY A 56 -8.87 17.56 5.77
N ARG A 57 -8.58 18.75 5.26
CA ARG A 57 -7.31 19.42 5.56
C ARG A 57 -7.17 19.42 7.06
N PRO A 58 -6.06 18.88 7.62
CA PRO A 58 -5.86 18.97 9.04
C PRO A 58 -6.00 20.42 9.44
N THR A 59 -6.78 20.69 10.47
CA THR A 59 -6.99 22.05 11.03
C THR A 59 -5.67 22.73 11.35
N SER A 60 -4.59 21.98 11.40
CA SER A 60 -3.21 22.46 11.53
C SER A 60 -2.26 21.51 10.80
N ASP A 61 -1.55 22.02 9.79
CA ASP A 61 -0.41 21.32 9.16
C ASP A 61 0.64 20.87 10.19
N ALA A 62 0.70 21.54 11.33
CA ALA A 62 1.62 21.20 12.43
C ALA A 62 1.29 19.84 13.06
N ASN A 63 0.01 19.52 13.29
CA ASN A 63 -0.39 18.24 13.88
C ASN A 63 -0.17 17.07 12.89
N ALA A 64 -0.44 17.27 11.62
CA ALA A 64 -0.14 16.28 10.58
C ALA A 64 1.37 16.01 10.46
N ARG A 65 2.20 17.07 10.49
CA ARG A 65 3.65 16.94 10.51
C ARG A 65 4.16 16.25 11.78
N MET A 66 3.60 16.59 12.94
CA MET A 66 3.97 15.97 14.20
C MET A 66 3.64 14.47 14.18
N LEU A 67 2.43 14.10 13.74
CA LEU A 67 2.03 12.71 13.61
C LEU A 67 2.96 11.96 12.63
N CYS A 68 3.27 12.56 11.46
CA CYS A 68 4.19 11.99 10.49
C CYS A 68 5.57 11.75 11.09
N LEU A 69 6.12 12.74 11.81
CA LEU A 69 7.41 12.62 12.49
C LEU A 69 7.41 11.51 13.54
N GLN A 70 6.35 11.43 14.36
CA GLN A 70 6.22 10.39 15.37
C GLN A 70 6.13 8.99 14.76
N ILE A 71 5.40 8.83 13.64
CA ILE A 71 5.33 7.56 12.92
C ILE A 71 6.70 7.19 12.35
N ALA A 72 7.40 8.14 11.72
CA ALA A 72 8.70 7.91 11.10
C ALA A 72 9.81 7.60 12.13
N THR A 73 9.71 8.16 13.34
CA THR A 73 10.71 7.97 14.41
C THR A 73 10.29 6.92 15.45
N ALA A 74 9.14 6.27 15.26
CA ALA A 74 8.67 5.25 16.20
C ALA A 74 9.65 4.07 16.25
N SER A 75 10.07 3.74 17.47
CA SER A 75 10.86 2.53 17.70
C SER A 75 9.98 1.29 17.59
N GLY A 76 10.48 0.24 16.94
CA GLY A 76 9.79 -1.03 16.78
C GLY A 76 9.21 -1.26 15.38
N PRO A 77 8.20 -2.14 15.23
CA PRO A 77 7.63 -2.45 13.93
C PRO A 77 6.97 -1.23 13.29
N MET A 78 7.13 -1.09 11.98
CA MET A 78 6.48 -0.01 11.20
C MET A 78 4.98 0.09 11.52
N VAL A 79 4.48 1.30 11.54
CA VAL A 79 3.04 1.56 11.70
C VAL A 79 2.48 2.03 10.37
N PRO A 80 1.72 1.18 9.66
CA PRO A 80 1.11 1.57 8.39
C PRO A 80 0.06 2.65 8.61
N VAL A 81 0.00 3.59 7.68
CA VAL A 81 -1.01 4.65 7.60
C VAL A 81 -1.84 4.41 6.35
N ILE A 82 -3.14 4.37 6.49
CA ILE A 82 -4.07 4.26 5.36
C ILE A 82 -4.97 5.51 5.38
N ALA A 83 -5.03 6.20 4.26
CA ALA A 83 -5.87 7.38 4.09
C ALA A 83 -6.84 7.18 2.94
N CYS A 84 -8.11 7.49 3.17
CA CYS A 84 -9.05 7.68 2.08
C CYS A 84 -8.66 8.97 1.33
N SER A 85 -8.52 8.91 0.01
CA SER A 85 -8.19 10.09 -0.79
C SER A 85 -9.32 11.13 -0.69
N GLY A 86 -8.96 12.40 -0.54
CA GLY A 86 -9.90 13.51 -0.64
C GLY A 86 -10.11 13.93 -2.09
N GLU A 87 -11.06 14.87 -2.30
CA GLU A 87 -11.33 15.45 -3.62
C GLU A 87 -10.07 16.07 -4.27
N ASP A 88 -9.12 16.53 -3.48
CA ASP A 88 -7.83 17.09 -3.93
C ASP A 88 -6.74 16.04 -4.21
N GLY A 89 -7.01 14.77 -4.03
CA GLY A 89 -6.15 13.63 -4.41
C GLY A 89 -4.86 13.43 -3.60
N ALA A 90 -4.40 14.39 -2.83
CA ALA A 90 -3.17 14.28 -2.05
C ALA A 90 -3.44 13.79 -0.63
N PRO A 91 -2.73 12.75 -0.14
CA PRO A 91 -2.88 12.34 1.25
C PRO A 91 -2.32 13.41 2.19
N PRO A 92 -2.96 13.64 3.34
CA PRO A 92 -2.49 14.61 4.32
C PRO A 92 -1.14 14.20 4.96
N ILE A 93 -0.77 12.94 4.83
CA ILE A 93 0.50 12.37 5.26
C ILE A 93 1.15 11.67 4.07
N PRO A 94 2.37 12.08 3.63
CA PRO A 94 3.02 11.55 2.43
C PRO A 94 3.28 10.03 2.43
N ILE A 95 3.43 9.44 3.62
CA ILE A 95 3.67 8.00 3.79
C ILE A 95 2.39 7.16 3.84
N ALA A 96 1.22 7.79 3.69
CA ALA A 96 -0.05 7.05 3.75
C ALA A 96 -0.31 6.26 2.47
N LEU A 97 -0.76 5.02 2.64
CA LEU A 97 -1.34 4.23 1.56
C LEU A 97 -2.72 4.82 1.25
N THR A 98 -2.89 5.35 0.06
CA THR A 98 -4.15 5.98 -0.34
C THR A 98 -5.17 4.96 -0.81
N LEU A 99 -6.43 5.21 -0.48
CA LEU A 99 -7.60 4.52 -1.04
C LEU A 99 -8.43 5.53 -1.82
N ASP A 100 -9.03 5.09 -2.92
CA ASP A 100 -9.93 5.95 -3.68
C ASP A 100 -11.12 6.40 -2.82
N PRO A 101 -11.67 7.61 -3.05
CA PRO A 101 -12.82 8.12 -2.30
C PRO A 101 -14.04 7.16 -2.33
N ASP A 102 -14.22 6.47 -3.46
CA ASP A 102 -15.31 5.53 -3.69
C ASP A 102 -14.93 4.09 -3.30
N ALA A 103 -13.79 3.88 -2.63
CA ALA A 103 -13.38 2.55 -2.23
C ALA A 103 -14.40 1.93 -1.27
N THR A 104 -14.78 0.70 -1.58
CA THR A 104 -15.68 -0.06 -0.72
C THR A 104 -15.01 -0.36 0.63
N ILE A 105 -15.83 -0.57 1.65
CA ILE A 105 -15.36 -0.97 2.98
C ILE A 105 -14.56 -2.27 2.95
N ASP A 106 -14.93 -3.21 2.11
CA ASP A 106 -14.21 -4.48 1.95
C ASP A 106 -12.80 -4.24 1.42
N ARG A 107 -12.63 -3.25 0.54
CA ARG A 107 -11.31 -2.83 0.06
C ARG A 107 -10.46 -2.22 1.18
N LEU A 108 -11.05 -1.38 2.05
CA LEU A 108 -10.36 -0.86 3.23
C LEU A 108 -9.91 -1.98 4.16
N ILE A 109 -10.80 -2.93 4.47
CA ILE A 109 -10.47 -4.08 5.33
C ILE A 109 -9.37 -4.94 4.71
N THR A 110 -9.44 -5.20 3.42
CA THR A 110 -8.42 -5.96 2.69
C THR A 110 -7.06 -5.26 2.73
N ARG A 111 -7.04 -3.95 2.49
CA ARG A 111 -5.82 -3.14 2.57
C ARG A 111 -5.25 -3.11 3.99
N LEU A 112 -6.11 -2.95 4.98
CA LEU A 112 -5.70 -2.98 6.39
C LEU A 112 -5.10 -4.34 6.79
N ARG A 113 -5.70 -5.44 6.35
CA ARG A 113 -5.15 -6.80 6.57
C ARG A 113 -3.78 -6.96 5.94
N GLY A 114 -3.62 -6.52 4.69
CA GLY A 114 -2.33 -6.52 3.99
C GLY A 114 -1.26 -5.72 4.74
N ALA A 115 -1.58 -4.50 5.14
CA ALA A 115 -0.69 -3.61 5.87
C ALA A 115 -0.28 -4.18 7.24
N LEU A 116 -1.22 -4.76 7.99
CA LEU A 116 -0.94 -5.42 9.26
C LEU A 116 -0.09 -6.69 9.10
N ARG A 117 -0.25 -7.42 7.98
CA ARG A 117 0.62 -8.55 7.65
C ARG A 117 2.06 -8.09 7.42
N VAL A 118 2.27 -7.02 6.65
CA VAL A 118 3.61 -6.45 6.44
C VAL A 118 4.23 -6.00 7.76
N ARG A 119 3.45 -5.33 8.62
CA ARG A 119 3.90 -4.98 9.99
C ARG A 119 4.34 -6.21 10.79
N ALA A 120 3.57 -7.31 10.74
CA ALA A 120 3.92 -8.55 11.45
C ALA A 120 5.21 -9.18 10.93
N LEU A 121 5.43 -9.15 9.60
CA LEU A 121 6.68 -9.60 8.99
C LEU A 121 7.86 -8.72 9.44
N HIS A 122 7.70 -7.40 9.42
CA HIS A 122 8.71 -6.47 9.93
C HIS A 122 9.04 -6.72 11.41
N ALA A 123 8.02 -6.92 12.26
CA ALA A 123 8.23 -7.30 13.66
C ALA A 123 9.02 -8.60 13.83
N THR A 124 8.82 -9.56 12.94
CA THR A 124 9.55 -10.82 12.94
C THR A 124 11.01 -10.63 12.56
N VAL A 125 11.27 -9.80 11.54
CA VAL A 125 12.62 -9.44 11.13
C VAL A 125 13.37 -8.75 12.26
N LEU A 126 12.77 -7.73 12.88
CA LEU A 126 13.38 -7.02 14.01
C LEU A 126 13.76 -7.97 15.16
N ARG A 127 12.85 -8.86 15.55
CA ARG A 127 13.15 -9.87 16.60
C ARG A 127 14.30 -10.78 16.22
N ARG A 128 14.40 -11.19 14.94
CA ARG A 128 15.54 -12.01 14.46
C ARG A 128 16.85 -11.26 14.50
N ILE A 129 16.84 -9.96 14.14
CA ILE A 129 18.01 -9.09 14.21
C ILE A 129 18.46 -8.95 15.67
N GLU A 130 17.56 -8.72 16.61
CA GLU A 130 17.86 -8.65 18.04
C GLU A 130 18.46 -9.96 18.58
N SER A 131 17.84 -11.10 18.22
CA SER A 131 18.35 -12.42 18.61
C SER A 131 19.74 -12.66 18.05
N PHE A 132 19.96 -12.34 16.78
CA PHE A 132 21.28 -12.46 16.14
C PHE A 132 22.32 -11.59 16.83
N GLY A 133 21.98 -10.33 17.15
CA GLY A 133 22.88 -9.41 17.86
C GLY A 133 23.23 -9.89 19.28
N SER A 134 22.27 -10.49 19.99
CA SER A 134 22.51 -11.04 21.33
C SER A 134 23.38 -12.31 21.30
N GLU A 135 23.27 -13.13 20.29
CA GLU A 135 24.06 -14.36 20.14
C GLU A 135 25.49 -14.10 19.64
N HIS A 136 25.65 -13.12 18.74
CA HIS A 136 26.91 -12.86 18.04
C HIS A 136 27.62 -11.58 18.48
N GLY A 137 27.02 -10.79 19.39
CA GLY A 137 27.59 -9.55 19.93
C GLY A 137 27.68 -8.40 18.93
N LYS A 138 27.25 -8.59 17.68
CA LYS A 138 27.23 -7.56 16.63
C LYS A 138 25.92 -7.67 15.84
N LEU A 139 25.27 -6.54 15.66
CA LEU A 139 24.10 -6.46 14.76
C LEU A 139 24.57 -6.60 13.31
N PRO A 140 23.82 -7.31 12.45
CA PRO A 140 24.09 -7.30 11.02
C PRO A 140 23.98 -5.87 10.48
N GLU A 141 24.92 -5.49 9.65
CA GLU A 141 24.83 -4.22 8.93
C GLU A 141 23.69 -4.35 7.93
N LEU A 142 22.64 -3.54 8.11
CA LEU A 142 21.58 -3.44 7.12
C LEU A 142 22.13 -2.70 5.91
N PRO A 143 21.74 -3.09 4.67
CA PRO A 143 22.11 -2.37 3.48
C PRO A 143 21.69 -0.90 3.62
N ILE A 144 22.67 0.01 3.50
CA ILE A 144 22.41 1.45 3.43
C ILE A 144 22.19 1.76 1.95
N GLY A 145 20.96 1.62 1.47
CA GLY A 145 20.57 1.90 0.09
C GLY A 145 19.09 2.22 0.00
N ASP A 146 18.72 2.84 -1.09
CA ASP A 146 17.29 2.96 -1.44
C ASP A 146 16.77 1.54 -1.71
N ALA A 147 15.79 1.08 -0.94
CA ALA A 147 15.16 -0.24 -1.13
C ALA A 147 14.57 -0.41 -2.55
N LEU A 148 14.37 0.69 -3.27
CA LEU A 148 13.88 0.68 -4.65
C LEU A 148 15.02 0.46 -5.67
N GLU A 149 16.29 0.69 -5.31
CA GLU A 149 17.41 0.56 -6.23
C GLU A 149 17.58 -0.88 -6.74
N ASP A 150 17.34 -1.86 -5.87
CA ASP A 150 17.40 -3.29 -6.19
C ASP A 150 16.05 -3.86 -6.66
N ALA A 151 14.97 -3.09 -6.60
CA ALA A 151 13.64 -3.56 -6.98
C ALA A 151 13.49 -3.64 -8.51
N THR A 152 12.82 -4.70 -8.97
CA THR A 152 12.49 -4.90 -10.38
C THR A 152 11.00 -4.73 -10.60
N THR A 153 10.63 -3.71 -11.37
CA THR A 153 9.24 -3.46 -11.79
C THR A 153 9.00 -3.96 -13.20
N MET A 154 7.97 -4.78 -13.37
CA MET A 154 7.52 -5.18 -14.70
C MET A 154 6.42 -4.26 -15.21
N ILE A 155 6.63 -3.64 -16.38
CA ILE A 155 5.61 -2.83 -17.05
C ILE A 155 4.99 -3.68 -18.16
N VAL A 156 3.66 -3.86 -18.08
CA VAL A 156 2.90 -4.63 -19.07
C VAL A 156 1.98 -3.68 -19.83
N GLY A 157 2.23 -3.50 -21.13
CA GLY A 157 1.45 -2.59 -21.97
C GLY A 157 2.15 -2.24 -23.27
N ARG A 158 1.44 -1.59 -24.18
CA ARG A 158 1.95 -1.14 -25.48
C ARG A 158 1.30 0.16 -25.97
N GLY A 159 0.57 0.82 -25.10
CA GLY A 159 -0.13 2.07 -25.42
C GLY A 159 0.77 3.30 -25.29
N PRO A 160 0.19 4.50 -25.51
CA PRO A 160 0.91 5.77 -25.43
C PRO A 160 1.57 6.07 -24.10
N LEU A 161 1.07 5.50 -22.99
CA LEU A 161 1.64 5.70 -21.66
C LEU A 161 2.93 4.91 -21.43
N TYR A 162 3.15 3.83 -22.19
CA TYR A 162 4.28 2.93 -21.99
C TYR A 162 5.66 3.62 -21.99
N PRO A 163 6.00 4.51 -22.97
CA PRO A 163 7.30 5.18 -22.97
C PRO A 163 7.51 6.07 -21.75
N ALA A 164 6.48 6.81 -21.32
CA ALA A 164 6.57 7.71 -20.17
C ALA A 164 6.75 6.92 -18.87
N LEU A 165 6.00 5.84 -18.69
CA LEU A 165 6.13 4.93 -17.54
C LEU A 165 7.52 4.27 -17.52
N SER A 166 8.00 3.79 -18.67
CA SER A 166 9.32 3.15 -18.77
C SER A 166 10.44 4.09 -18.38
N THR A 167 10.38 5.35 -18.78
CA THR A 167 11.38 6.36 -18.41
C THR A 167 11.30 6.66 -16.92
N ALA A 168 10.10 6.98 -16.41
CA ALA A 168 9.91 7.40 -15.04
C ALA A 168 10.29 6.32 -14.01
N ILE A 169 9.96 5.06 -14.30
CA ILE A 169 10.30 3.93 -13.43
C ILE A 169 11.78 3.56 -13.58
N GLY A 170 12.29 3.51 -14.81
CA GLY A 170 13.67 3.13 -15.08
C GLY A 170 14.73 4.09 -14.55
N GLU A 171 14.36 5.33 -14.20
CA GLU A 171 15.23 6.28 -13.52
C GLU A 171 15.47 5.94 -12.03
N ARG A 172 14.62 5.13 -11.42
CA ARG A 172 14.63 4.87 -9.97
C ARG A 172 14.86 3.41 -9.60
N MET A 173 14.53 2.47 -10.46
CA MET A 173 14.56 1.04 -10.18
C MET A 173 14.75 0.21 -11.45
N GLY A 174 15.06 -1.06 -11.30
CA GLY A 174 15.13 -2.01 -12.41
C GLY A 174 13.78 -2.12 -13.14
N MET A 175 13.80 -2.01 -14.48
CA MET A 175 12.59 -2.07 -15.29
C MET A 175 12.66 -3.22 -16.28
N LEU A 176 11.56 -3.97 -16.36
CA LEU A 176 11.35 -5.04 -17.34
C LEU A 176 10.07 -4.78 -18.13
N GLY A 177 10.19 -4.68 -19.45
CA GLY A 177 9.05 -4.40 -20.31
C GLY A 177 8.42 -5.67 -20.88
N ALA A 178 7.08 -5.75 -20.85
CA ALA A 178 6.30 -6.78 -21.50
C ALA A 178 5.19 -6.14 -22.36
N LEU A 179 5.25 -6.34 -23.65
CA LEU A 179 4.28 -5.78 -24.60
C LEU A 179 3.00 -6.61 -24.72
N SER A 180 2.94 -7.75 -24.05
CA SER A 180 1.78 -8.62 -24.01
C SER A 180 1.74 -9.39 -22.68
N VAL A 181 0.55 -9.89 -22.35
CA VAL A 181 0.30 -10.70 -21.16
C VAL A 181 1.11 -12.01 -21.19
N GLU A 182 1.26 -12.63 -22.35
CA GLU A 182 2.04 -13.86 -22.52
C GLU A 182 3.53 -13.62 -22.23
N THR A 183 4.05 -12.47 -22.65
CA THR A 183 5.43 -12.08 -22.36
C THR A 183 5.59 -11.80 -20.84
N ALA A 184 4.62 -11.14 -20.24
CA ALA A 184 4.59 -10.89 -18.80
C ALA A 184 4.61 -12.21 -18.01
N ALA A 185 3.78 -13.18 -18.39
CA ALA A 185 3.74 -14.49 -17.75
C ALA A 185 5.08 -15.25 -17.87
N LYS A 186 5.77 -15.15 -19.01
CA LYS A 186 7.11 -15.73 -19.18
C LYS A 186 8.13 -15.09 -18.24
N HIS A 187 8.10 -13.77 -18.09
CA HIS A 187 8.99 -13.06 -17.19
C HIS A 187 8.75 -13.42 -15.72
N LEU A 188 7.50 -13.50 -15.28
CA LEU A 188 7.13 -13.94 -13.93
C LEU A 188 7.65 -15.34 -13.58
N ASN A 189 7.72 -16.23 -14.54
CA ASN A 189 8.22 -17.58 -14.33
C ASN A 189 9.75 -17.71 -14.38
N SER A 190 10.46 -16.70 -14.89
CA SER A 190 11.89 -16.77 -15.15
C SER A 190 12.73 -15.74 -14.37
N ARG A 191 12.10 -14.78 -13.72
CA ARG A 191 12.79 -13.68 -13.03
C ARG A 191 12.05 -13.31 -11.74
N ASP A 192 12.80 -12.78 -10.79
CA ASP A 192 12.24 -12.17 -9.59
C ASP A 192 11.70 -10.77 -9.96
N ILE A 193 10.44 -10.55 -9.67
CA ILE A 193 9.71 -9.32 -9.96
C ILE A 193 9.05 -8.86 -8.67
N ASP A 194 9.29 -7.60 -8.30
CA ASP A 194 8.81 -7.03 -7.04
C ASP A 194 7.50 -6.27 -7.20
N CYS A 195 7.19 -5.78 -8.41
CA CYS A 195 5.98 -5.01 -8.69
C CYS A 195 5.56 -5.16 -10.17
N ILE A 196 4.26 -5.07 -10.43
CA ILE A 196 3.70 -5.10 -11.77
C ILE A 196 2.92 -3.80 -12.00
N VAL A 197 3.21 -3.14 -13.12
CA VAL A 197 2.46 -1.99 -13.61
C VAL A 197 1.77 -2.37 -14.91
N ILE A 198 0.46 -2.37 -14.93
CA ILE A 198 -0.33 -2.65 -16.13
C ILE A 198 -0.78 -1.31 -16.72
N GLY A 199 -0.19 -0.97 -17.85
CA GLY A 199 -0.50 0.22 -18.62
C GLY A 199 -1.58 -0.02 -19.67
N ASP A 200 -1.72 0.95 -20.57
CA ASP A 200 -2.71 0.96 -21.64
C ASP A 200 -2.33 0.12 -22.86
N GLY A 201 -3.28 0.02 -23.81
CA GLY A 201 -3.08 -0.66 -25.10
C GLY A 201 -3.20 -2.18 -25.07
N LEU A 202 -3.64 -2.76 -23.97
CA LEU A 202 -3.95 -4.18 -23.86
C LEU A 202 -5.47 -4.41 -23.94
N ASN A 203 -5.85 -5.61 -24.38
CA ASN A 203 -7.26 -6.01 -24.43
C ASN A 203 -7.79 -6.27 -23.00
N PRO A 204 -8.93 -5.67 -22.57
CA PRO A 204 -9.52 -5.89 -21.26
C PRO A 204 -9.67 -7.36 -20.84
N PRO A 205 -10.21 -8.27 -21.66
CA PRO A 205 -10.27 -9.69 -21.33
C PRO A 205 -8.91 -10.34 -21.08
N ALA A 206 -7.85 -9.89 -21.76
CA ALA A 206 -6.50 -10.42 -21.53
C ALA A 206 -5.95 -9.95 -20.17
N ILE A 207 -6.24 -8.70 -19.77
CA ILE A 207 -5.86 -8.18 -18.46
C ILE A 207 -6.60 -8.94 -17.36
N GLU A 208 -7.91 -9.13 -17.52
CA GLU A 208 -8.72 -9.90 -16.56
C GLU A 208 -8.20 -11.34 -16.40
N ALA A 209 -7.92 -12.03 -17.50
CA ALA A 209 -7.32 -13.36 -17.46
C ALA A 209 -5.95 -13.37 -16.76
N PHE A 210 -5.14 -12.34 -16.96
CA PHE A 210 -3.84 -12.20 -16.30
C PHE A 210 -3.99 -11.97 -14.79
N LEU A 211 -4.88 -11.06 -14.38
CA LEU A 211 -5.15 -10.83 -12.98
C LEU A 211 -5.71 -12.08 -12.29
N ASN A 212 -6.59 -12.83 -12.94
CA ASN A 212 -7.08 -14.10 -12.43
C ASN A 212 -5.95 -15.14 -12.25
N ALA A 213 -5.00 -15.20 -13.19
CA ALA A 213 -3.84 -16.05 -13.06
C ALA A 213 -2.94 -15.65 -11.88
N LEU A 214 -2.72 -14.34 -11.66
CA LEU A 214 -1.99 -13.83 -10.50
C LEU A 214 -2.70 -14.15 -9.18
N ALA A 215 -4.02 -14.03 -9.15
CA ALA A 215 -4.83 -14.31 -7.96
C ALA A 215 -4.83 -15.79 -7.57
N THR A 216 -4.73 -16.66 -8.55
CA THR A 216 -4.77 -18.12 -8.36
C THR A 216 -3.41 -18.69 -7.93
N ASP A 217 -2.30 -18.05 -8.31
CA ASP A 217 -0.96 -18.53 -7.97
C ASP A 217 -0.46 -17.89 -6.66
N ASP A 218 -0.26 -18.71 -5.64
CA ASP A 218 0.19 -18.26 -4.31
C ASP A 218 1.52 -17.47 -4.34
N ARG A 219 2.35 -17.67 -5.36
CA ARG A 219 3.62 -16.95 -5.51
C ARG A 219 3.39 -15.49 -5.87
N PHE A 220 2.33 -15.18 -6.64
CA PHE A 220 2.12 -13.88 -7.25
C PHE A 220 0.98 -13.08 -6.66
N ARG A 221 0.03 -13.70 -5.97
CA ARG A 221 -1.14 -13.00 -5.41
C ARG A 221 -0.81 -11.89 -4.42
N ALA A 222 0.39 -11.90 -3.84
CA ALA A 222 0.84 -10.86 -2.91
C ALA A 222 1.68 -9.77 -3.58
N LEU A 223 1.98 -9.88 -4.88
CA LEU A 223 2.70 -8.85 -5.61
C LEU A 223 1.88 -7.56 -5.68
N PRO A 224 2.53 -6.40 -5.49
CA PRO A 224 1.92 -5.12 -5.80
C PRO A 224 1.59 -5.04 -7.30
N VAL A 225 0.35 -4.73 -7.63
CA VAL A 225 -0.12 -4.54 -9.02
C VAL A 225 -0.79 -3.18 -9.13
N ALA A 226 -0.29 -2.33 -10.02
CA ALA A 226 -0.90 -1.05 -10.34
C ALA A 226 -1.55 -1.09 -11.73
N LEU A 227 -2.83 -0.75 -11.81
CA LEU A 227 -3.54 -0.52 -13.08
C LEU A 227 -3.54 0.96 -13.39
N ILE A 228 -2.94 1.36 -14.51
CA ILE A 228 -2.79 2.78 -14.88
C ILE A 228 -3.54 3.06 -16.18
N GLY A 229 -4.34 4.13 -16.15
CA GLY A 229 -5.01 4.63 -17.37
C GLY A 229 -6.05 3.71 -17.99
N GLN A 230 -6.46 2.69 -17.29
CA GLN A 230 -7.44 1.71 -17.76
C GLN A 230 -8.86 2.16 -17.43
N THR A 231 -9.30 3.25 -18.04
CA THR A 231 -10.70 3.66 -17.97
C THR A 231 -11.58 2.63 -18.65
N GLY A 232 -12.42 1.95 -17.89
CA GLY A 232 -13.41 0.98 -18.41
C GLY A 232 -13.12 -0.50 -18.14
N ILE A 233 -12.04 -0.85 -17.43
CA ILE A 233 -11.89 -2.20 -16.89
C ILE A 233 -12.63 -2.25 -15.56
N ASP A 234 -13.73 -2.97 -15.56
CA ASP A 234 -14.42 -3.35 -14.33
C ASP A 234 -13.68 -4.58 -13.76
N VAL A 235 -12.94 -4.35 -12.67
CA VAL A 235 -12.26 -5.46 -11.99
C VAL A 235 -13.27 -6.07 -11.04
N PRO A 236 -13.64 -7.35 -11.21
CA PRO A 236 -14.60 -8.02 -10.35
C PRO A 236 -14.22 -7.94 -8.88
N ALA A 237 -15.20 -7.76 -7.99
CA ALA A 237 -14.97 -7.58 -6.56
C ALA A 237 -14.26 -8.80 -5.92
N ASP A 238 -14.57 -9.99 -6.37
CA ASP A 238 -13.90 -11.24 -5.95
C ASP A 238 -12.42 -11.26 -6.34
N LEU A 239 -12.07 -10.72 -7.49
CA LEU A 239 -10.68 -10.61 -7.93
C LEU A 239 -9.89 -9.62 -7.06
N ILE A 240 -10.50 -8.51 -6.66
CA ILE A 240 -9.89 -7.53 -5.74
C ILE A 240 -9.64 -8.17 -4.37
N GLU A 241 -10.53 -9.04 -3.91
CA GLU A 241 -10.37 -9.76 -2.64
C GLU A 241 -9.15 -10.72 -2.68
N HIS A 242 -8.91 -11.36 -3.82
CA HIS A 242 -7.79 -12.29 -4.00
C HIS A 242 -6.45 -11.61 -4.31
N LEU A 243 -6.46 -10.36 -4.79
CA LEU A 243 -5.27 -9.54 -5.05
C LEU A 243 -5.23 -8.35 -4.08
N PRO A 244 -4.79 -8.55 -2.83
CA PRO A 244 -4.87 -7.53 -1.78
C PRO A 244 -4.02 -6.29 -2.06
N ASN A 245 -3.04 -6.39 -2.94
CA ASN A 245 -2.12 -5.32 -3.31
C ASN A 245 -2.39 -4.77 -4.73
N LEU A 246 -3.58 -5.04 -5.29
CA LEU A 246 -4.03 -4.44 -6.53
C LEU A 246 -4.54 -3.02 -6.26
N ASP A 247 -3.99 -2.05 -6.99
CA ASP A 247 -4.41 -0.66 -6.92
C ASP A 247 -4.71 -0.09 -8.33
N ARG A 248 -5.69 0.82 -8.41
CA ARG A 248 -5.99 1.58 -9.62
C ARG A 248 -5.49 2.98 -9.45
N ILE A 249 -4.74 3.45 -10.42
CA ILE A 249 -4.18 4.79 -10.42
C ILE A 249 -4.75 5.53 -11.62
N ASP A 250 -5.70 6.40 -11.35
CA ASP A 250 -6.25 7.31 -12.35
C ASP A 250 -5.40 8.58 -12.37
N GLY A 251 -4.98 9.02 -13.55
CA GLY A 251 -4.21 10.25 -13.69
C GLY A 251 -3.34 10.29 -14.94
N THR A 252 -2.81 11.47 -15.21
CA THR A 252 -1.80 11.66 -16.26
C THR A 252 -0.44 11.17 -15.78
N PRO A 253 0.46 10.74 -16.69
CA PRO A 253 1.79 10.21 -16.34
C PRO A 253 2.61 11.10 -15.39
N TYR A 254 2.41 12.41 -15.46
CA TYR A 254 3.11 13.38 -14.60
C TYR A 254 2.72 13.31 -13.12
N HIS A 255 1.52 12.82 -12.80
CA HIS A 255 1.08 12.62 -11.41
C HIS A 255 1.52 11.27 -10.84
N LEU A 256 1.91 10.31 -11.70
CA LEU A 256 2.33 8.97 -11.30
C LEU A 256 3.79 8.93 -10.81
N VAL A 257 4.61 9.88 -11.26
CA VAL A 257 6.03 9.99 -10.87
C VAL A 257 6.20 10.63 -9.49
N ALA A 258 5.18 11.35 -9.01
CA ALA A 258 5.20 12.05 -7.71
C ALA A 258 4.69 11.18 -6.53
N ARG A 259 4.20 9.98 -6.79
CA ARG A 259 3.72 9.01 -5.80
C ARG A 259 4.64 7.81 -5.72
#